data_8b46261b2d8d5ea951c4ed08ea0b2b22
#
_entry.id   8b46261b2d8d5ea951c4ed08ea0b2b22
#
_cell.length_a   1.000
_cell.length_b   1.000
_cell.length_c   1.000
_cell.angle_alpha   90.00
_cell.angle_beta   90.00
_cell.angle_gamma   90.00
#
_symmetry.space_group_name_H-M   'P 1'
#
loop_
_entity.id
_entity.type
_entity.pdbx_description
1 polymer ?
#
loop_
_entity_poly.entity_id
_entity_poly.type
_entity_poly.pdbx_seq_one_letter_code
_entity_poly.pdbx_strand_id
1 'polypeptide(L)'
;MMWIFNNANSAFEHYKSQILTHGVDFDDTKALFNVGFTIEDPMDNHINCDQRNWKHEYAEAEWQWYLSGDRNIKKLGDIYGKVPEIWKRMADENGNVNSNYGWQWQRDAGVPYKGGIKYISQLNYVVNLLRDNPKTRQAVISIYDGKEHPKYEFDTPCTYAIQFTIVNDKLNMCVTMRSNDLWYGFCNDQYCFSMLQKLIADKLNLPIGNYFHFAHNLHLYNSIIEKI
;
A
#
# COMPACT_ATOMS: atom_id res chain seq x y z
N MET A 1 -17.31 -8.55 13.47
CA MET A 1 -17.79 -7.35 12.72
C MET A 1 -16.56 -6.58 12.29
N MET A 2 -16.44 -6.18 11.04
CA MET A 2 -15.30 -5.40 10.56
C MET A 2 -15.56 -3.93 10.89
N TRP A 3 -14.53 -3.22 11.40
CA TRP A 3 -14.64 -1.80 11.69
C TRP A 3 -14.74 -0.97 10.41
N ILE A 4 -15.56 0.07 10.45
CA ILE A 4 -15.75 1.03 9.36
C ILE A 4 -15.40 2.41 9.89
N PHE A 5 -14.54 3.11 9.18
CA PHE A 5 -14.06 4.45 9.50
C PHE A 5 -14.38 5.40 8.36
N ASN A 6 -14.73 6.64 8.67
CA ASN A 6 -14.99 7.64 7.65
C ASN A 6 -13.74 7.96 6.82
N ASN A 7 -12.57 8.03 7.48
CA ASN A 7 -11.30 8.44 6.87
C ASN A 7 -10.08 7.73 7.48
N ALA A 8 -8.92 7.97 6.90
CA ALA A 8 -7.67 7.37 7.34
C ALA A 8 -7.26 7.77 8.76
N ASN A 9 -7.48 9.04 9.14
CA ASN A 9 -7.14 9.52 10.47
C ASN A 9 -7.94 8.82 11.57
N SER A 10 -9.23 8.60 11.35
CA SER A 10 -10.09 7.88 12.30
C SER A 10 -9.62 6.43 12.51
N ALA A 11 -9.19 5.76 11.43
CA ALA A 11 -8.61 4.43 11.52
C ALA A 11 -7.28 4.43 12.28
N PHE A 12 -6.40 5.38 11.99
CA PHE A 12 -5.11 5.54 12.66
C PHE A 12 -5.27 5.74 14.16
N GLU A 13 -6.10 6.70 14.60
CA GLU A 13 -6.31 7.00 16.02
C GLU A 13 -6.93 5.81 16.77
N HIS A 14 -7.91 5.14 16.15
CA HIS A 14 -8.51 3.94 16.72
C HIS A 14 -7.46 2.85 16.94
N TYR A 15 -6.70 2.48 15.91
CA TYR A 15 -5.75 1.39 16.02
C TYR A 15 -4.51 1.75 16.85
N LYS A 16 -4.10 3.02 16.91
CA LYS A 16 -3.10 3.49 17.88
C LYS A 16 -3.55 3.15 19.31
N SER A 17 -4.78 3.52 19.68
CA SER A 17 -5.35 3.20 20.99
C SER A 17 -5.48 1.69 21.22
N GLN A 18 -5.95 0.94 20.22
CA GLN A 18 -6.11 -0.52 20.33
C GLN A 18 -4.77 -1.25 20.54
N ILE A 19 -3.73 -0.86 19.81
CA ILE A 19 -2.39 -1.45 19.97
C ILE A 19 -1.84 -1.15 21.38
N LEU A 20 -1.95 0.10 21.83
CA LEU A 20 -1.46 0.48 23.16
C LEU A 20 -2.17 -0.27 24.29
N THR A 21 -3.47 -0.52 24.14
CA THR A 21 -4.31 -1.11 25.19
C THR A 21 -4.37 -2.65 25.12
N HIS A 22 -4.44 -3.22 23.94
CA HIS A 22 -4.73 -4.65 23.72
C HIS A 22 -3.65 -5.37 22.89
N GLY A 23 -2.68 -4.64 22.35
CA GLY A 23 -1.59 -5.24 21.57
C GLY A 23 -0.75 -6.18 22.43
N VAL A 24 -0.27 -7.27 21.83
CA VAL A 24 0.64 -8.22 22.45
C VAL A 24 2.08 -7.88 22.06
N ASP A 25 3.01 -8.14 22.97
CA ASP A 25 4.43 -7.97 22.68
C ASP A 25 4.88 -8.99 21.65
N PHE A 26 5.51 -8.51 20.59
CA PHE A 26 6.02 -9.32 19.50
C PHE A 26 7.31 -8.72 18.96
N ASP A 27 8.44 -9.35 19.31
CA ASP A 27 9.80 -8.85 19.05
C ASP A 27 9.99 -7.43 19.63
N ASP A 28 10.40 -6.48 18.82
CA ASP A 28 10.60 -5.07 19.21
C ASP A 28 9.34 -4.20 19.02
N THR A 29 8.16 -4.84 18.94
CA THR A 29 6.88 -4.19 18.69
C THR A 29 5.80 -4.62 19.67
N LYS A 30 4.71 -3.83 19.72
CA LYS A 30 3.41 -4.23 20.24
C LYS A 30 2.43 -4.34 19.09
N ALA A 31 1.74 -5.47 18.94
CA ALA A 31 1.01 -5.82 17.72
C ALA A 31 -0.41 -6.35 17.98
N LEU A 32 -1.29 -6.07 17.02
CA LEU A 32 -2.57 -6.75 16.81
C LEU A 32 -2.47 -7.64 15.58
N PHE A 33 -3.05 -8.84 15.65
CA PHE A 33 -2.99 -9.79 14.54
C PHE A 33 -4.32 -9.92 13.81
N ASN A 34 -4.27 -10.13 12.50
CA ASN A 34 -5.42 -10.32 11.61
C ASN A 34 -6.43 -9.16 11.69
N VAL A 35 -5.92 -7.96 11.59
CA VAL A 35 -6.71 -6.73 11.63
C VAL A 35 -7.28 -6.43 10.26
N GLY A 36 -8.60 -6.20 10.19
CA GLY A 36 -9.27 -5.79 8.96
C GLY A 36 -10.27 -4.66 9.21
N PHE A 37 -10.26 -3.65 8.35
CA PHE A 37 -11.16 -2.50 8.43
C PHE A 37 -11.43 -1.86 7.07
N THR A 38 -12.42 -0.98 7.05
CA THR A 38 -12.83 -0.21 5.88
C THR A 38 -12.65 1.27 6.12
N ILE A 39 -12.14 2.00 5.12
CA ILE A 39 -12.16 3.47 5.03
C ILE A 39 -13.18 3.84 3.96
N GLU A 40 -14.23 4.59 4.31
CA GLU A 40 -15.33 4.96 3.40
C GLU A 40 -14.92 6.07 2.44
N ASP A 41 -14.18 7.07 2.92
CA ASP A 41 -13.60 8.11 2.08
C ASP A 41 -12.07 7.99 2.04
N PRO A 42 -11.51 7.20 1.11
CA PRO A 42 -10.06 7.06 0.99
C PRO A 42 -9.36 8.32 0.46
N MET A 43 -10.11 9.34 0.01
CA MET A 43 -9.51 10.61 -0.42
C MET A 43 -9.34 11.59 0.74
N ASP A 44 -10.05 11.40 1.86
CA ASP A 44 -9.73 12.03 3.15
C ASP A 44 -8.62 11.23 3.86
N ASN A 45 -7.41 11.32 3.29
CA ASN A 45 -6.26 10.49 3.62
C ASN A 45 -5.18 11.20 4.45
N HIS A 46 -5.50 12.37 5.00
CA HIS A 46 -4.59 13.11 5.87
C HIS A 46 -4.57 12.55 7.30
N ILE A 47 -3.37 12.44 7.90
CA ILE A 47 -3.20 12.00 9.29
C ILE A 47 -2.93 13.21 10.18
N ASN A 48 -3.89 13.51 11.06
CA ASN A 48 -3.88 14.66 11.98
C ASN A 48 -3.45 14.23 13.39
N CYS A 49 -2.18 13.84 13.54
CA CYS A 49 -1.60 13.49 14.83
C CYS A 49 -0.34 14.34 15.06
N ASP A 50 -0.40 15.27 16.00
CA ASP A 50 0.72 16.18 16.30
C ASP A 50 2.00 15.43 16.67
N GLN A 51 1.88 14.38 17.49
CA GLN A 51 3.00 13.54 17.89
C GLN A 51 3.64 12.81 16.70
N ARG A 52 2.82 12.37 15.73
CA ARG A 52 3.30 11.74 14.49
C ARG A 52 3.95 12.76 13.55
N ASN A 53 3.45 14.00 13.55
CA ASN A 53 3.91 15.08 12.66
C ASN A 53 4.08 14.58 11.22
N TRP A 54 3.03 13.94 10.70
CA TRP A 54 3.03 13.35 9.36
C TRP A 54 3.28 14.42 8.30
N LYS A 55 4.11 14.09 7.33
CA LYS A 55 4.49 15.01 6.26
C LYS A 55 3.81 14.61 4.95
N HIS A 56 2.77 15.35 4.60
CA HIS A 56 2.05 15.16 3.34
C HIS A 56 2.99 15.25 2.13
N GLU A 57 3.94 16.18 2.15
CA GLU A 57 4.90 16.39 1.08
C GLU A 57 5.79 15.16 0.86
N TYR A 58 6.06 14.39 1.91
CA TYR A 58 6.79 13.13 1.79
C TYR A 58 5.92 12.04 1.15
N ALA A 59 4.67 11.91 1.58
CA ALA A 59 3.76 10.92 1.01
C ALA A 59 3.49 11.20 -0.48
N GLU A 60 3.34 12.47 -0.85
CA GLU A 60 3.22 12.88 -2.26
C GLU A 60 4.49 12.56 -3.05
N ALA A 61 5.68 12.82 -2.50
CA ALA A 61 6.94 12.48 -3.15
C ALA A 61 7.11 10.96 -3.33
N GLU A 62 6.69 10.16 -2.35
CA GLU A 62 6.68 8.70 -2.43
C GLU A 62 5.69 8.20 -3.50
N TRP A 63 4.52 8.81 -3.59
CA TRP A 63 3.58 8.55 -4.68
C TRP A 63 4.16 8.85 -6.06
N GLN A 64 4.80 10.00 -6.23
CA GLN A 64 5.47 10.36 -7.49
C GLN A 64 6.62 9.39 -7.82
N TRP A 65 7.35 8.93 -6.81
CA TRP A 65 8.35 7.91 -6.99
C TRP A 65 7.72 6.58 -7.45
N TYR A 66 6.59 6.16 -6.89
CA TYR A 66 5.86 4.97 -7.33
C TYR A 66 5.37 5.12 -8.78
N LEU A 67 4.83 6.27 -9.16
CA LEU A 67 4.40 6.53 -10.54
C LEU A 67 5.55 6.41 -11.56
N SER A 68 6.78 6.71 -11.16
CA SER A 68 7.95 6.57 -12.04
C SER A 68 8.30 5.12 -12.37
N GLY A 69 7.88 4.15 -11.54
CA GLY A 69 8.26 2.73 -11.65
C GLY A 69 9.74 2.46 -11.42
N ASP A 70 10.52 3.47 -11.07
CA ASP A 70 11.94 3.36 -10.75
C ASP A 70 12.12 3.01 -9.28
N ARG A 71 12.65 1.83 -8.99
CA ARG A 71 12.86 1.36 -7.61
C ARG A 71 14.13 1.90 -6.95
N ASN A 72 14.92 2.73 -7.66
CA ASN A 72 16.12 3.33 -7.11
C ASN A 72 15.79 4.48 -6.16
N ILE A 73 16.36 4.46 -4.95
CA ILE A 73 16.11 5.47 -3.92
C ILE A 73 16.62 6.87 -4.30
N LYS A 74 17.58 6.96 -5.25
CA LYS A 74 18.02 8.25 -5.78
C LYS A 74 16.87 9.01 -6.42
N LYS A 75 15.96 8.28 -7.11
CA LYS A 75 14.78 8.90 -7.74
C LYS A 75 13.88 9.57 -6.70
N LEU A 76 13.66 8.93 -5.54
CA LEU A 76 12.96 9.55 -4.43
C LEU A 76 13.72 10.77 -3.90
N GLY A 77 15.03 10.66 -3.78
CA GLY A 77 15.91 11.78 -3.38
C GLY A 77 15.80 13.00 -4.31
N ASP A 78 15.75 12.76 -5.62
CA ASP A 78 15.58 13.80 -6.63
C ASP A 78 14.20 14.50 -6.53
N ILE A 79 13.15 13.76 -6.16
CA ILE A 79 11.78 14.29 -6.00
C ILE A 79 11.61 15.03 -4.67
N TYR A 80 12.03 14.41 -3.56
CA TYR A 80 11.78 14.90 -2.19
C TYR A 80 12.89 15.85 -1.69
N GLY A 81 14.01 15.93 -2.40
CA GLY A 81 15.18 16.71 -1.99
C GLY A 81 16.14 15.98 -1.04
N LYS A 82 15.79 14.82 -0.53
CA LYS A 82 16.63 13.92 0.28
C LYS A 82 16.12 12.49 0.26
N VAL A 83 17.02 11.54 0.49
CA VAL A 83 16.63 10.13 0.72
C VAL A 83 16.44 9.91 2.22
N PRO A 84 15.26 9.48 2.69
CA PRO A 84 15.04 9.08 4.08
C PRO A 84 15.96 7.92 4.49
N GLU A 85 16.39 7.91 5.76
CA GLU A 85 17.35 6.91 6.28
C GLU A 85 16.83 5.48 6.20
N ILE A 86 15.50 5.28 6.32
CA ILE A 86 14.92 3.95 6.18
C ILE A 86 15.21 3.35 4.80
N TRP A 87 15.04 4.13 3.74
CA TRP A 87 15.30 3.67 2.38
C TRP A 87 16.78 3.40 2.11
N LYS A 88 17.69 4.19 2.70
CA LYS A 88 19.14 3.92 2.61
C LYS A 88 19.52 2.57 3.25
N ARG A 89 18.86 2.20 4.35
CA ARG A 89 19.10 0.92 5.04
C ARG A 89 18.50 -0.27 4.30
N MET A 90 17.39 -0.04 3.57
CA MET A 90 16.66 -1.08 2.84
C MET A 90 17.19 -1.30 1.42
N ALA A 91 17.98 -0.37 0.89
CA ALA A 91 18.48 -0.45 -0.47
C ALA A 91 19.60 -1.48 -0.61
N ASP A 92 19.62 -2.15 -1.75
CA ASP A 92 20.75 -2.98 -2.17
C ASP A 92 21.99 -2.13 -2.54
N GLU A 93 23.08 -2.78 -2.91
CA GLU A 93 24.34 -2.11 -3.30
C GLU A 93 24.21 -1.14 -4.49
N ASN A 94 23.16 -1.31 -5.30
CA ASN A 94 22.84 -0.48 -6.46
C ASN A 94 21.83 0.63 -6.11
N GLY A 95 21.40 0.73 -4.86
CA GLY A 95 20.42 1.69 -4.39
C GLY A 95 18.97 1.34 -4.72
N ASN A 96 18.66 0.08 -5.05
CA ASN A 96 17.31 -0.35 -5.36
C ASN A 96 16.61 -0.95 -4.14
N VAL A 97 15.29 -0.78 -4.08
CA VAL A 97 14.42 -1.41 -3.08
C VAL A 97 13.32 -2.23 -3.74
N ASN A 98 12.90 -3.30 -3.08
CA ASN A 98 11.85 -4.17 -3.60
C ASN A 98 10.44 -3.68 -3.21
N SER A 99 10.34 -2.89 -2.15
CA SER A 99 9.08 -2.31 -1.65
C SER A 99 8.63 -1.06 -2.40
N ASN A 100 9.29 -0.66 -3.51
CA ASN A 100 8.68 0.33 -4.39
C ASN A 100 7.45 -0.30 -5.05
N TYR A 101 6.26 0.02 -4.52
CA TYR A 101 5.02 -0.57 -5.02
C TYR A 101 4.71 -0.16 -6.47
N GLY A 102 5.18 1.01 -6.91
CA GLY A 102 5.08 1.45 -8.30
C GLY A 102 5.79 0.52 -9.27
N TRP A 103 7.00 0.12 -8.93
CA TRP A 103 7.73 -0.90 -9.67
C TRP A 103 6.99 -2.25 -9.62
N GLN A 104 6.45 -2.64 -8.47
CA GLN A 104 5.72 -3.90 -8.30
C GLN A 104 4.48 -4.00 -9.20
N TRP A 105 3.63 -2.98 -9.24
CA TRP A 105 2.43 -3.04 -10.10
C TRP A 105 2.71 -2.82 -11.58
N GLN A 106 3.91 -2.36 -11.94
CA GLN A 106 4.36 -2.26 -13.33
C GLN A 106 5.03 -3.55 -13.83
N ARG A 107 5.28 -4.53 -12.97
CA ARG A 107 5.79 -5.83 -13.42
C ARG A 107 4.82 -6.47 -14.42
N ASP A 108 5.39 -7.26 -15.32
CA ASP A 108 4.65 -7.90 -16.41
C ASP A 108 3.64 -8.94 -15.93
N ALA A 109 2.44 -8.85 -16.46
CA ALA A 109 1.42 -9.90 -16.45
C ALA A 109 1.35 -10.54 -17.83
N GLY A 110 1.46 -11.87 -17.88
CA GLY A 110 1.28 -12.63 -19.12
C GLY A 110 -0.21 -12.80 -19.45
N VAL A 111 -0.68 -12.17 -20.51
CA VAL A 111 -2.07 -12.25 -20.93
C VAL A 111 -2.19 -13.13 -22.20
N PRO A 112 -2.97 -14.23 -22.16
CA PRO A 112 -3.20 -15.04 -23.33
C PRO A 112 -3.88 -14.27 -24.46
N TYR A 113 -3.43 -14.48 -25.70
CA TYR A 113 -4.10 -13.97 -26.90
C TYR A 113 -3.95 -14.99 -28.06
N LYS A 114 -4.63 -14.70 -29.17
CA LYS A 114 -4.71 -15.58 -30.34
C LYS A 114 -3.37 -15.73 -31.09
N GLY A 115 -2.34 -16.17 -30.47
CA GLY A 115 -0.98 -16.31 -31.05
C GLY A 115 0.09 -16.49 -29.99
N GLY A 116 -0.32 -16.59 -28.69
CA GLY A 116 0.62 -16.83 -27.59
C GLY A 116 0.30 -16.04 -26.33
N ILE A 117 1.32 -15.46 -25.74
CA ILE A 117 1.22 -14.65 -24.52
C ILE A 117 1.75 -13.25 -24.84
N LYS A 118 0.95 -12.22 -24.52
CA LYS A 118 1.38 -10.83 -24.52
C LYS A 118 1.67 -10.40 -23.11
N TYR A 119 2.76 -9.70 -22.90
CA TYR A 119 3.11 -9.11 -21.62
C TYR A 119 2.67 -7.65 -21.54
N ILE A 120 1.97 -7.31 -20.47
CA ILE A 120 1.54 -5.94 -20.14
C ILE A 120 1.77 -5.74 -18.63
N SER A 121 1.85 -4.49 -18.17
CA SER A 121 1.95 -4.26 -16.72
C SER A 121 0.72 -4.79 -15.98
N GLN A 122 0.89 -5.24 -14.73
CA GLN A 122 -0.22 -5.67 -13.87
C GLN A 122 -1.29 -4.58 -13.73
N LEU A 123 -0.86 -3.31 -13.64
CA LEU A 123 -1.78 -2.17 -13.61
C LEU A 123 -2.68 -2.13 -14.86
N ASN A 124 -2.09 -2.24 -16.04
CA ASN A 124 -2.87 -2.23 -17.28
C ASN A 124 -3.75 -3.49 -17.42
N TYR A 125 -3.27 -4.64 -16.94
CA TYR A 125 -4.06 -5.86 -16.90
C TYR A 125 -5.34 -5.68 -16.08
N VAL A 126 -5.23 -5.15 -14.87
CA VAL A 126 -6.38 -4.89 -13.97
C VAL A 126 -7.37 -3.90 -14.61
N VAL A 127 -6.88 -2.80 -15.16
CA VAL A 127 -7.73 -1.79 -15.83
C VAL A 127 -8.49 -2.40 -17.02
N ASN A 128 -7.80 -3.17 -17.87
CA ASN A 128 -8.44 -3.80 -19.03
C ASN A 128 -9.47 -4.84 -18.58
N LEU A 129 -9.13 -5.66 -17.59
CA LEU A 129 -10.03 -6.70 -17.08
C LEU A 129 -11.33 -6.13 -16.50
N LEU A 130 -11.23 -5.02 -15.73
CA LEU A 130 -12.40 -4.33 -15.17
C LEU A 130 -13.23 -3.62 -16.25
N ARG A 131 -12.59 -3.12 -17.31
CA ARG A 131 -13.27 -2.50 -18.45
C ARG A 131 -14.05 -3.53 -19.25
N ASP A 132 -13.44 -4.69 -19.51
CA ASP A 132 -14.04 -5.75 -20.31
C ASP A 132 -15.12 -6.53 -19.54
N ASN A 133 -14.93 -6.70 -18.23
CA ASN A 133 -15.87 -7.37 -17.34
C ASN A 133 -15.93 -6.67 -15.97
N PRO A 134 -16.84 -5.69 -15.79
CA PRO A 134 -17.00 -4.95 -14.54
C PRO A 134 -17.34 -5.82 -13.30
N LYS A 135 -17.84 -7.05 -13.52
CA LYS A 135 -18.18 -8.02 -12.45
C LYS A 135 -17.08 -9.05 -12.19
N THR A 136 -15.89 -8.85 -12.77
CA THR A 136 -14.76 -9.75 -12.54
C THR A 136 -14.35 -9.81 -11.06
N ARG A 137 -13.90 -10.99 -10.64
CA ARG A 137 -13.27 -11.22 -9.33
C ARG A 137 -11.75 -11.46 -9.45
N GLN A 138 -11.18 -11.21 -10.64
CA GLN A 138 -9.79 -11.52 -10.97
C GLN A 138 -8.91 -10.28 -11.09
N ALA A 139 -9.45 -9.09 -10.82
CA ALA A 139 -8.69 -7.83 -10.91
C ALA A 139 -7.76 -7.67 -9.70
N VAL A 140 -6.63 -8.37 -9.74
CA VAL A 140 -5.64 -8.43 -8.67
C VAL A 140 -4.27 -8.04 -9.20
N ILE A 141 -3.60 -7.15 -8.49
CA ILE A 141 -2.16 -6.92 -8.59
C ILE A 141 -1.49 -7.81 -7.53
N SER A 142 -0.65 -8.74 -7.96
CA SER A 142 0.12 -9.61 -7.08
C SER A 142 1.48 -9.00 -6.80
N ILE A 143 1.74 -8.64 -5.55
CA ILE A 143 3.05 -8.17 -5.11
C ILE A 143 3.92 -9.37 -4.73
N TYR A 144 3.36 -10.34 -3.99
CA TYR A 144 4.07 -11.55 -3.62
C TYR A 144 4.28 -12.45 -4.84
N ASP A 145 5.53 -12.87 -5.03
CA ASP A 145 5.94 -13.85 -6.02
C ASP A 145 6.81 -14.90 -5.32
N GLY A 146 6.34 -16.15 -5.27
CA GLY A 146 7.03 -17.24 -4.59
C GLY A 146 8.40 -17.59 -5.14
N LYS A 147 8.75 -17.12 -6.35
CA LYS A 147 10.09 -17.31 -6.94
C LYS A 147 11.05 -16.17 -6.59
N GLU A 148 10.53 -14.96 -6.38
CA GLU A 148 11.34 -13.77 -6.17
C GLU A 148 11.48 -13.39 -4.70
N HIS A 149 10.39 -13.43 -3.91
CA HIS A 149 10.43 -13.05 -2.48
C HIS A 149 11.51 -13.74 -1.65
N PRO A 150 11.75 -15.06 -1.82
CA PRO A 150 12.81 -15.73 -1.06
C PRO A 150 14.23 -15.24 -1.36
N LYS A 151 14.41 -14.48 -2.44
CA LYS A 151 15.69 -13.90 -2.86
C LYS A 151 15.90 -12.48 -2.34
N TYR A 152 14.88 -11.85 -1.76
CA TYR A 152 14.97 -10.47 -1.25
C TYR A 152 15.72 -10.48 0.09
N GLU A 153 16.88 -9.84 0.15
CA GLU A 153 17.79 -9.87 1.30
C GLU A 153 17.54 -8.70 2.26
N PHE A 154 17.40 -7.49 1.75
CA PHE A 154 17.35 -6.26 2.58
C PHE A 154 15.96 -5.69 2.72
N ASP A 155 15.13 -5.86 1.72
CA ASP A 155 13.82 -5.25 1.62
C ASP A 155 12.79 -6.22 1.02
N THR A 156 11.84 -6.64 1.85
CA THR A 156 10.74 -7.51 1.43
C THR A 156 9.42 -6.75 1.53
N PRO A 157 8.66 -6.58 0.45
CA PRO A 157 7.39 -5.88 0.47
C PRO A 157 6.45 -6.37 1.56
N CYS A 158 5.78 -5.45 2.24
CA CYS A 158 4.80 -5.76 3.27
C CYS A 158 3.43 -6.15 2.69
N THR A 159 3.11 -5.66 1.50
CA THR A 159 1.85 -5.95 0.80
C THR A 159 1.96 -7.24 -0.02
N TYR A 160 0.94 -8.11 0.08
CA TYR A 160 0.84 -9.32 -0.75
C TYR A 160 0.18 -9.04 -2.09
N ALA A 161 -1.00 -8.40 -2.01
CA ALA A 161 -1.86 -8.20 -3.15
C ALA A 161 -2.76 -6.97 -2.95
N ILE A 162 -3.18 -6.41 -4.07
CA ILE A 162 -4.16 -5.34 -4.13
C ILE A 162 -5.25 -5.80 -5.10
N GLN A 163 -6.49 -5.93 -4.60
CA GLN A 163 -7.63 -6.34 -5.39
C GLN A 163 -8.60 -5.20 -5.61
N PHE A 164 -9.15 -5.12 -6.81
CA PHE A 164 -10.14 -4.11 -7.19
C PHE A 164 -11.46 -4.77 -7.56
N THR A 165 -12.57 -4.14 -7.16
CA THR A 165 -13.94 -4.58 -7.49
C THR A 165 -14.82 -3.38 -7.74
N ILE A 166 -15.74 -3.50 -8.71
CA ILE A 166 -16.76 -2.49 -8.97
C ILE A 166 -18.05 -2.94 -8.28
N VAL A 167 -18.52 -2.14 -7.33
CA VAL A 167 -19.77 -2.38 -6.58
C VAL A 167 -20.55 -1.09 -6.53
N ASN A 168 -21.84 -1.13 -6.91
CA ASN A 168 -22.70 0.05 -6.99
C ASN A 168 -22.06 1.21 -7.80
N ASP A 169 -21.50 0.85 -8.96
CA ASP A 169 -20.82 1.76 -9.89
C ASP A 169 -19.66 2.57 -9.29
N LYS A 170 -19.06 2.08 -8.20
CA LYS A 170 -17.86 2.63 -7.57
C LYS A 170 -16.73 1.62 -7.57
N LEU A 171 -15.50 2.11 -7.77
CA LEU A 171 -14.30 1.28 -7.67
C LEU A 171 -13.90 1.13 -6.20
N ASN A 172 -14.00 -0.06 -5.65
CA ASN A 172 -13.48 -0.43 -4.34
C ASN A 172 -12.11 -1.09 -4.49
N MET A 173 -11.29 -0.95 -3.46
CA MET A 173 -9.96 -1.55 -3.38
C MET A 173 -9.80 -2.30 -2.06
N CYS A 174 -9.12 -3.44 -2.11
CA CYS A 174 -8.68 -4.19 -0.93
C CYS A 174 -7.17 -4.37 -0.96
N VAL A 175 -6.48 -3.92 0.07
CA VAL A 175 -5.04 -4.11 0.27
C VAL A 175 -4.83 -5.16 1.37
N THR A 176 -3.97 -6.15 1.09
CA THR A 176 -3.63 -7.22 2.04
C THR A 176 -2.13 -7.19 2.33
N MET A 177 -1.78 -7.01 3.61
CA MET A 177 -0.41 -6.88 4.09
C MET A 177 -0.03 -8.00 5.07
N ARG A 178 1.22 -8.51 4.98
CA ARG A 178 1.78 -9.44 5.97
C ARG A 178 2.14 -8.72 7.29
N SER A 179 2.53 -7.45 7.18
CA SER A 179 2.98 -6.60 8.27
C SER A 179 2.73 -5.15 7.92
N ASN A 180 2.26 -4.36 8.87
CA ASN A 180 2.07 -2.93 8.66
C ASN A 180 2.40 -2.18 9.96
N ASP A 181 3.46 -1.38 9.92
CA ASP A 181 3.77 -0.41 10.97
C ASP A 181 2.73 0.72 10.89
N LEU A 182 1.95 0.89 11.97
CA LEU A 182 0.90 1.90 12.01
C LEU A 182 1.46 3.32 11.95
N TRP A 183 2.65 3.55 12.54
CA TRP A 183 3.19 4.89 12.73
C TRP A 183 3.84 5.45 11.46
N TYR A 184 4.75 4.71 10.87
CA TYR A 184 5.47 5.17 9.68
C TYR A 184 4.89 4.59 8.38
N GLY A 185 4.55 3.30 8.40
CA GLY A 185 4.05 2.57 7.23
C GLY A 185 2.63 2.99 6.86
N PHE A 186 1.64 2.68 7.69
CA PHE A 186 0.22 2.93 7.38
C PHE A 186 -0.05 4.36 6.92
N CYS A 187 0.56 5.36 7.58
CA CYS A 187 0.33 6.77 7.24
C CYS A 187 0.67 7.10 5.78
N ASN A 188 1.72 6.49 5.22
CA ASN A 188 2.14 6.70 3.84
C ASN A 188 1.51 5.67 2.89
N ASP A 189 1.44 4.40 3.32
CA ASP A 189 0.87 3.32 2.53
C ASP A 189 -0.58 3.61 2.13
N GLN A 190 -1.43 4.01 3.08
CA GLN A 190 -2.83 4.30 2.82
C GLN A 190 -2.99 5.49 1.87
N TYR A 191 -2.12 6.50 1.96
CA TYR A 191 -2.09 7.61 1.02
C TYR A 191 -1.77 7.12 -0.40
N CYS A 192 -0.66 6.42 -0.57
CA CYS A 192 -0.22 5.93 -1.88
C CYS A 192 -1.22 4.93 -2.49
N PHE A 193 -1.81 4.05 -1.68
CA PHE A 193 -2.84 3.12 -2.16
C PHE A 193 -4.14 3.84 -2.52
N SER A 194 -4.56 4.85 -1.76
CA SER A 194 -5.72 5.69 -2.12
C SER A 194 -5.51 6.39 -3.45
N MET A 195 -4.31 6.90 -3.70
CA MET A 195 -3.94 7.50 -4.97
C MET A 195 -3.88 6.48 -6.13
N LEU A 196 -3.48 5.22 -5.86
CA LEU A 196 -3.57 4.14 -6.83
C LEU A 196 -5.03 3.80 -7.15
N GLN A 197 -5.91 3.74 -6.14
CA GLN A 197 -7.35 3.54 -6.34
C GLN A 197 -7.92 4.65 -7.21
N LYS A 198 -7.57 5.91 -6.92
CA LYS A 198 -7.96 7.07 -7.74
C LYS A 198 -7.46 6.94 -9.18
N LEU A 199 -6.21 6.61 -9.39
CA LEU A 199 -5.63 6.44 -10.73
C LEU A 199 -6.39 5.41 -11.57
N ILE A 200 -6.78 4.29 -10.98
CA ILE A 200 -7.54 3.23 -11.68
C ILE A 200 -8.99 3.68 -11.90
N ALA A 201 -9.62 4.33 -10.90
CA ALA A 201 -10.97 4.86 -11.02
C ALA A 201 -11.07 5.88 -12.16
N ASP A 202 -10.11 6.82 -12.24
CA ASP A 202 -10.03 7.81 -13.34
C ASP A 202 -9.89 7.14 -14.72
N LYS A 203 -9.06 6.09 -14.83
CA LYS A 203 -8.90 5.31 -16.09
C LYS A 203 -10.17 4.56 -16.53
N LEU A 204 -11.05 4.28 -15.58
CA LEU A 204 -12.33 3.59 -15.80
C LEU A 204 -13.52 4.55 -15.87
N ASN A 205 -13.33 5.85 -15.63
CA ASN A 205 -14.38 6.86 -15.46
C ASN A 205 -15.40 6.47 -14.37
N LEU A 206 -14.92 5.96 -13.25
CA LEU A 206 -15.73 5.56 -12.12
C LEU A 206 -15.46 6.45 -10.89
N PRO A 207 -16.47 6.69 -10.06
CA PRO A 207 -16.23 7.26 -8.73
C PRO A 207 -15.47 6.26 -7.84
N ILE A 208 -14.75 6.81 -6.86
CA ILE A 208 -14.03 6.03 -5.86
C ILE A 208 -15.05 5.46 -4.86
N GLY A 209 -14.90 4.20 -4.52
CA GLY A 209 -15.60 3.51 -3.45
C GLY A 209 -14.72 3.33 -2.21
N ASN A 210 -15.01 2.32 -1.42
CA ASN A 210 -14.32 2.03 -0.18
C ASN A 210 -12.90 1.50 -0.40
N TYR A 211 -12.04 1.76 0.57
CA TYR A 211 -10.73 1.13 0.73
C TYR A 211 -10.79 0.15 1.91
N PHE A 212 -10.59 -1.13 1.62
CA PHE A 212 -10.50 -2.19 2.62
C PHE A 212 -9.03 -2.47 2.91
N HIS A 213 -8.64 -2.38 4.18
CA HIS A 213 -7.30 -2.66 4.65
C HIS A 213 -7.28 -3.93 5.49
N PHE A 214 -6.35 -4.83 5.19
CA PHE A 214 -6.09 -6.01 6.00
C PHE A 214 -4.59 -6.14 6.28
N ALA A 215 -4.24 -6.27 7.57
CA ALA A 215 -2.88 -6.52 8.02
C ALA A 215 -2.83 -7.74 8.94
N HIS A 216 -2.00 -8.74 8.60
CA HIS A 216 -1.77 -9.89 9.48
C HIS A 216 -1.13 -9.47 10.80
N ASN A 217 -0.21 -8.51 10.75
CA ASN A 217 0.44 -7.92 11.92
C ASN A 217 0.38 -6.39 11.76
N LEU A 218 -0.47 -5.73 12.54
CA LEU A 218 -0.53 -4.28 12.65
C LEU A 218 0.12 -3.87 13.96
N HIS A 219 1.17 -3.05 13.92
CA HIS A 219 2.01 -2.82 15.09
C HIS A 219 2.49 -1.37 15.25
N LEU A 220 2.98 -1.11 16.45
CA LEU A 220 3.83 0.03 16.80
C LEU A 220 5.16 -0.49 17.34
N TYR A 221 6.26 0.11 16.94
CA TYR A 221 7.56 -0.16 17.52
C TYR A 221 7.65 0.32 18.98
N ASN A 222 8.30 -0.44 19.85
CA ASN A 222 8.48 -0.07 21.27
C ASN A 222 9.16 1.30 21.40
N SER A 223 10.12 1.63 20.54
CA SER A 223 10.77 2.93 20.48
C SER A 223 9.84 4.12 20.15
N ILE A 224 8.67 3.84 19.56
CA ILE A 224 7.59 4.83 19.35
C ILE A 224 6.68 4.88 20.57
N ILE A 225 6.30 3.73 21.12
CA ILE A 225 5.41 3.65 22.30
C ILE A 225 5.98 4.43 23.49
N GLU A 226 7.29 4.40 23.68
CA GLU A 226 7.99 5.16 24.73
C GLU A 226 7.91 6.69 24.55
N LYS A 227 7.47 7.20 23.40
CA LYS A 227 7.46 8.64 23.06
C LYS A 227 6.07 9.25 22.95
N ILE A 228 5.00 8.42 23.00
CA ILE A 228 3.60 8.86 22.76
C ILE A 228 2.68 8.74 23.97
#